data_39862d6a2de2602e7cee5f9d242e1f17
#
_entry.id   39862d6a2de2602e7cee5f9d242e1f17
#
_cell.length_a   1.000
_cell.length_b   1.000
_cell.length_c   1.000
_cell.angle_alpha   90.00
_cell.angle_beta   90.00
_cell.angle_gamma   90.00
#
_symmetry.space_group_name_H-M   'P 1'
#
loop_
_entity.id
_entity.type
_entity.pdbx_description
1 polymer ?
#
loop_
_entity_poly.entity_id
_entity_poly.type
_entity_poly.pdbx_seq_one_letter_code
_entity_poly.pdbx_strand_id
1 'polypeptide(L)'
;MTNRAELEAAIARAEAEWRKAGDNLDRAEVARAKAHADWDKEAADRRKADPDRRNAATIWDHAFPNRRKTVADRRNADAARDNANADWDKARAERAKARDVWEKARAALDELDRTQTKP
;
A
#
# COMPACT_ATOMS: atom_id res chain seq x y z
N MET A 1 -6.00 -5.35 -38.50
CA MET A 1 -4.55 -5.58 -38.26
C MET A 1 -3.99 -4.47 -37.42
N THR A 2 -3.34 -4.83 -36.33
CA THR A 2 -2.65 -3.87 -35.46
C THR A 2 -1.34 -3.49 -36.14
N ASN A 3 -1.15 -2.22 -36.45
CA ASN A 3 0.09 -1.76 -37.05
C ASN A 3 1.14 -1.42 -35.97
N ARG A 4 2.39 -1.21 -36.41
CA ARG A 4 3.50 -0.89 -35.51
C ARG A 4 3.27 0.37 -34.70
N ALA A 5 2.71 1.43 -35.32
CA ALA A 5 2.43 2.68 -34.62
C ALA A 5 1.40 2.51 -33.51
N GLU A 6 0.38 1.70 -33.72
CA GLU A 6 -0.63 1.38 -32.69
C GLU A 6 -0.01 0.59 -31.53
N LEU A 7 0.87 -0.38 -31.81
CA LEU A 7 1.57 -1.16 -30.79
C LEU A 7 2.55 -0.28 -29.99
N GLU A 8 3.30 0.59 -30.65
CA GLU A 8 4.20 1.53 -29.98
C GLU A 8 3.41 2.50 -29.09
N ALA A 9 2.26 2.99 -29.55
CA ALA A 9 1.38 3.82 -28.74
C ALA A 9 0.81 3.07 -27.54
N ALA A 10 0.44 1.80 -27.71
CA ALA A 10 -0.04 0.94 -26.62
C ALA A 10 1.04 0.70 -25.58
N ILE A 11 2.28 0.47 -26.00
CA ILE A 11 3.44 0.32 -25.11
C ILE A 11 3.68 1.60 -24.32
N ALA A 12 3.65 2.76 -24.96
CA ALA A 12 3.85 4.04 -24.30
C ALA A 12 2.78 4.30 -23.23
N ARG A 13 1.52 4.00 -23.54
CA ARG A 13 0.42 4.11 -22.57
C ARG A 13 0.60 3.13 -21.41
N ALA A 14 0.98 1.89 -21.71
CA ALA A 14 1.21 0.87 -20.69
C ALA A 14 2.39 1.24 -19.78
N GLU A 15 3.45 1.81 -20.32
CA GLU A 15 4.59 2.32 -19.53
C GLU A 15 4.17 3.45 -18.61
N ALA A 16 3.35 4.39 -19.10
CA ALA A 16 2.84 5.49 -18.30
C ALA A 16 1.97 4.99 -17.15
N GLU A 17 1.08 4.02 -17.42
CA GLU A 17 0.24 3.39 -16.39
C GLU A 17 1.07 2.62 -15.37
N TRP A 18 2.10 1.92 -15.82
CA TRP A 18 2.99 1.17 -14.92
C TRP A 18 3.79 2.12 -14.01
N ARG A 19 4.30 3.24 -14.55
CA ARG A 19 4.99 4.25 -13.73
C ARG A 19 4.06 4.87 -12.70
N LYS A 20 2.84 5.20 -13.11
CA LYS A 20 1.82 5.73 -12.21
C LYS A 20 1.48 4.72 -11.11
N ALA A 21 1.30 3.47 -11.47
CA ALA A 21 1.04 2.40 -10.50
C ALA A 21 2.23 2.20 -9.55
N GLY A 22 3.46 2.31 -10.04
CA GLY A 22 4.67 2.27 -9.22
C GLY A 22 4.74 3.43 -8.22
N ASP A 23 4.43 4.65 -8.64
CA ASP A 23 4.37 5.82 -7.77
C ASP A 23 3.28 5.66 -6.70
N ASN A 24 2.12 5.13 -7.07
CA ASN A 24 1.04 4.84 -6.13
C ASN A 24 1.46 3.78 -5.10
N LEU A 25 2.19 2.75 -5.54
CA LEU A 25 2.72 1.71 -4.64
C LEU A 25 3.74 2.30 -3.66
N ASP A 26 4.64 3.17 -4.13
CA ASP A 26 5.63 3.84 -3.27
C ASP A 26 4.95 4.68 -2.20
N ARG A 27 3.90 5.42 -2.55
CA ARG A 27 3.10 6.18 -1.59
C ARG A 27 2.39 5.27 -0.60
N ALA A 28 1.85 4.16 -1.06
CA ALA A 28 1.20 3.17 -0.21
C ALA A 28 2.18 2.51 0.75
N GLU A 29 3.41 2.24 0.33
CA GLU A 29 4.48 1.71 1.18
C GLU A 29 4.86 2.70 2.28
N VAL A 30 5.00 3.99 1.96
CA VAL A 30 5.29 5.03 2.94
C VAL A 30 4.14 5.15 3.96
N ALA A 31 2.91 5.18 3.49
CA ALA A 31 1.73 5.24 4.35
C ALA A 31 1.61 4.02 5.26
N ARG A 32 1.92 2.84 4.73
CA ARG A 32 1.94 1.59 5.49
C ARG A 32 3.01 1.61 6.57
N ALA A 33 4.23 2.02 6.24
CA ALA A 33 5.33 2.13 7.20
C ALA A 33 4.99 3.09 8.34
N LYS A 34 4.37 4.23 8.02
CA LYS A 34 3.91 5.20 9.03
C LYS A 34 2.83 4.60 9.92
N ALA A 35 1.84 3.93 9.35
CA ALA A 35 0.75 3.31 10.10
C ALA A 35 1.27 2.22 11.05
N HIS A 36 2.24 1.42 10.61
CA HIS A 36 2.89 0.42 11.45
C HIS A 36 3.71 1.05 12.57
N ALA A 37 4.44 2.14 12.30
CA ALA A 37 5.20 2.87 13.31
C ALA A 37 4.26 3.48 14.37
N ASP A 38 3.16 4.07 13.96
CA ASP A 38 2.14 4.62 14.85
C ASP A 38 1.50 3.53 15.71
N TRP A 39 1.22 2.37 15.11
CA TRP A 39 0.69 1.22 15.83
C TRP A 39 1.68 0.67 16.87
N ASP A 40 2.96 0.55 16.51
CA ASP A 40 4.03 0.12 17.43
C ASP A 40 4.18 1.08 18.60
N LYS A 41 4.11 2.38 18.34
CA LYS A 41 4.15 3.41 19.38
C LYS A 41 2.97 3.28 20.34
N GLU A 42 1.78 3.09 19.80
CA GLU A 42 0.55 2.90 20.60
C GLU A 42 0.66 1.62 21.46
N ALA A 43 1.19 0.54 20.90
CA ALA A 43 1.42 -0.70 21.63
C ALA A 43 2.45 -0.52 22.75
N ALA A 44 3.52 0.25 22.50
CA ALA A 44 4.53 0.57 23.51
C ALA A 44 3.95 1.42 24.64
N ASP A 45 3.14 2.42 24.31
CA ASP A 45 2.48 3.28 25.30
C ASP A 45 1.52 2.47 26.18
N ARG A 46 0.83 1.49 25.63
CA ARG A 46 -0.03 0.57 26.39
C ARG A 46 0.77 -0.30 27.36
N ARG A 47 1.93 -0.80 26.96
CA ARG A 47 2.81 -1.60 27.82
C ARG A 47 3.34 -0.78 29.01
N LYS A 48 3.61 0.50 28.79
CA LYS A 48 4.03 1.42 29.87
C LYS A 48 2.91 1.68 30.85
N ALA A 49 1.66 1.69 30.39
CA ALA A 49 0.49 1.92 31.25
C ALA A 49 0.11 0.68 32.09
N ASP A 50 0.49 -0.54 31.66
CA ASP A 50 0.14 -1.79 32.33
C ASP A 50 0.70 -1.92 33.77
N PRO A 51 1.95 -1.50 34.12
CA PRO A 51 2.41 -1.52 35.51
C PRO A 51 1.60 -0.59 36.41
N ASP A 52 1.12 0.54 35.89
CA ASP A 52 0.31 1.50 36.64
C ASP A 52 -1.09 0.96 36.98
N ARG A 53 -1.60 0.01 36.20
CA ARG A 53 -2.86 -0.68 36.49
C ARG A 53 -2.80 -1.58 37.69
N ARG A 54 -1.60 -2.11 38.07
CA ARG A 54 -1.41 -2.99 39.21
C ARG A 54 -1.43 -2.26 40.55
N ASN A 55 -1.14 -0.95 40.55
CA ASN A 55 -1.17 -0.10 41.74
C ASN A 55 -2.49 0.66 41.89
N ALA A 56 -3.55 0.24 41.30
CA ALA A 56 -4.56 1.13 40.76
C ALA A 56 -5.90 1.14 41.45
N ALA A 57 -6.02 0.84 42.74
CA ALA A 57 -7.27 1.21 43.47
C ALA A 57 -7.46 2.73 43.56
N THR A 58 -6.36 3.50 43.63
CA THR A 58 -6.37 4.97 43.67
C THR A 58 -6.23 5.62 42.28
N ILE A 59 -5.70 4.91 41.31
CA ILE A 59 -5.48 5.43 39.94
C ILE A 59 -6.69 5.17 39.06
N TRP A 60 -7.55 4.20 39.43
CA TRP A 60 -8.74 3.82 38.67
C TRP A 60 -9.67 5.01 38.39
N ASP A 61 -9.95 5.85 39.39
CA ASP A 61 -10.82 7.01 39.27
C ASP A 61 -10.22 8.13 38.39
N HIS A 62 -8.89 8.24 38.36
CA HIS A 62 -8.18 9.19 37.51
C HIS A 62 -7.87 8.64 36.10
N ALA A 63 -7.79 7.31 35.97
CA ALA A 63 -7.46 6.64 34.71
C ALA A 63 -8.67 6.41 33.80
N PHE A 64 -9.91 6.54 34.30
CA PHE A 64 -11.10 6.22 33.54
C PHE A 64 -11.30 7.09 32.28
N PRO A 65 -11.08 8.42 32.30
CA PRO A 65 -11.10 9.24 31.09
C PRO A 65 -9.97 8.89 30.12
N ASN A 66 -8.76 8.61 30.65
CA ASN A 66 -7.59 8.26 29.87
C ASN A 66 -7.73 6.86 29.22
N ARG A 67 -8.44 5.95 29.88
CA ARG A 67 -8.70 4.60 29.34
C ARG A 67 -9.57 4.63 28.10
N ARG A 68 -10.61 5.47 28.08
CA ARG A 68 -11.48 5.65 26.90
C ARG A 68 -10.69 6.22 25.73
N LYS A 69 -9.83 7.20 25.99
CA LYS A 69 -8.96 7.80 24.99
C LYS A 69 -7.98 6.76 24.44
N THR A 70 -7.36 5.96 25.31
CA THR A 70 -6.41 4.91 24.91
C THR A 70 -7.08 3.83 24.05
N VAL A 71 -8.31 3.43 24.39
CA VAL A 71 -9.08 2.46 23.58
C VAL A 71 -9.43 3.06 22.23
N ALA A 72 -9.86 4.33 22.18
CA ALA A 72 -10.16 5.01 20.93
C ALA A 72 -8.90 5.16 20.06
N ASP A 73 -7.79 5.58 20.65
CA ASP A 73 -6.49 5.72 19.95
C ASP A 73 -6.02 4.38 19.39
N ARG A 74 -6.20 3.31 20.15
CA ARG A 74 -5.88 1.93 19.71
C ARG A 74 -6.75 1.51 18.52
N ARG A 75 -8.06 1.74 18.59
CA ARG A 75 -8.97 1.42 17.49
C ARG A 75 -8.62 2.20 16.23
N ASN A 76 -8.29 3.48 16.39
CA ASN A 76 -7.88 4.33 15.28
C ASN A 76 -6.56 3.87 14.67
N ALA A 77 -5.59 3.46 15.50
CA ALA A 77 -4.31 2.93 15.04
C ALA A 77 -4.48 1.59 14.31
N ASP A 78 -5.33 0.69 14.84
CA ASP A 78 -5.65 -0.59 14.19
C ASP A 78 -6.34 -0.36 12.85
N ALA A 79 -7.32 0.53 12.79
CA ALA A 79 -8.03 0.86 11.55
C ALA A 79 -7.10 1.50 10.52
N ALA A 80 -6.24 2.42 10.94
CA ALA A 80 -5.27 3.07 10.05
C ALA A 80 -4.27 2.05 9.48
N ARG A 81 -3.80 1.12 10.29
CA ARG A 81 -2.92 0.04 9.85
C ARG A 81 -3.61 -0.88 8.85
N ASP A 82 -4.83 -1.31 9.15
CA ASP A 82 -5.60 -2.21 8.29
C ASP A 82 -5.92 -1.54 6.95
N ASN A 83 -6.30 -0.25 6.97
CA ASN A 83 -6.54 0.54 5.76
C ASN A 83 -5.26 0.70 4.93
N ALA A 84 -4.14 0.98 5.59
CA ALA A 84 -2.85 1.13 4.90
C ALA A 84 -2.39 -0.18 4.27
N ASN A 85 -2.60 -1.32 4.93
CA ASN A 85 -2.31 -2.64 4.38
C ASN A 85 -3.21 -2.95 3.17
N ALA A 86 -4.50 -2.63 3.25
CA ALA A 86 -5.43 -2.84 2.15
C ALA A 86 -5.07 -1.95 0.94
N ASP A 87 -4.72 -0.69 1.17
CA ASP A 87 -4.28 0.23 0.12
C ASP A 87 -2.98 -0.24 -0.54
N TRP A 88 -2.05 -0.76 0.25
CA TRP A 88 -0.80 -1.32 -0.25
C TRP A 88 -1.03 -2.56 -1.12
N ASP A 89 -1.88 -3.49 -0.66
CA ASP A 89 -2.25 -4.69 -1.42
C ASP A 89 -2.90 -4.31 -2.75
N LYS A 90 -3.81 -3.34 -2.74
CA LYS A 90 -4.47 -2.82 -3.94
C LYS A 90 -3.47 -2.19 -4.91
N ALA A 91 -2.58 -1.33 -4.40
CA ALA A 91 -1.56 -0.66 -5.21
C ALA A 91 -0.60 -1.67 -5.84
N ARG A 92 -0.22 -2.69 -5.08
CA ARG A 92 0.63 -3.78 -5.56
C ARG A 92 -0.04 -4.57 -6.69
N ALA A 93 -1.33 -4.89 -6.53
CA ALA A 93 -2.10 -5.59 -7.55
C ALA A 93 -2.26 -4.75 -8.82
N GLU A 94 -2.50 -3.45 -8.68
CA GLU A 94 -2.61 -2.53 -9.83
C GLU A 94 -1.28 -2.42 -10.59
N ARG A 95 -0.17 -2.37 -9.88
CA ARG A 95 1.15 -2.36 -10.50
C ARG A 95 1.44 -3.65 -11.28
N ALA A 96 1.13 -4.79 -10.70
CA ALA A 96 1.29 -6.09 -11.35
C ALA A 96 0.45 -6.19 -12.63
N LYS A 97 -0.78 -5.68 -12.58
CA LYS A 97 -1.69 -5.62 -13.72
C LYS A 97 -1.15 -4.71 -14.83
N ALA A 98 -0.67 -3.53 -14.46
CA ALA A 98 -0.09 -2.58 -15.41
C ALA A 98 1.16 -3.15 -16.09
N ARG A 99 2.01 -3.83 -15.34
CA ARG A 99 3.19 -4.51 -15.86
C ARG A 99 2.78 -5.62 -16.86
N ASP A 100 1.76 -6.40 -16.53
CA ASP A 100 1.26 -7.46 -17.39
C ASP A 100 0.77 -6.91 -18.74
N VAL A 101 0.05 -5.81 -18.71
CA VAL A 101 -0.41 -5.11 -19.94
C VAL A 101 0.80 -4.64 -20.77
N TRP A 102 1.82 -4.07 -20.12
CA TRP A 102 3.04 -3.64 -20.81
C TRP A 102 3.79 -4.82 -21.43
N GLU A 103 3.95 -5.93 -20.70
CA GLU A 103 4.63 -7.12 -21.19
C GLU A 103 3.91 -7.70 -22.42
N LYS A 104 2.59 -7.74 -22.40
CA LYS A 104 1.79 -8.23 -23.55
C LYS A 104 1.93 -7.33 -24.76
N ALA A 105 1.89 -6.00 -24.56
CA ALA A 105 2.07 -5.05 -25.66
C ALA A 105 3.47 -5.13 -26.23
N ARG A 106 4.48 -5.29 -25.41
CA ARG A 106 5.88 -5.46 -25.82
C ARG A 106 6.07 -6.76 -26.61
N ALA A 107 5.48 -7.85 -26.13
CA ALA A 107 5.54 -9.14 -26.81
C ALA A 107 4.87 -9.07 -28.20
N ALA A 108 3.75 -8.34 -28.31
CA ALA A 108 3.08 -8.15 -29.59
C ALA A 108 3.95 -7.37 -30.58
N LEU A 109 4.66 -6.34 -30.13
CA LEU A 109 5.60 -5.57 -30.97
C LEU A 109 6.76 -6.45 -31.41
N ASP A 110 7.35 -7.22 -30.50
CA ASP A 110 8.47 -8.13 -30.81
C ASP A 110 8.05 -9.18 -31.83
N GLU A 111 6.83 -9.70 -31.74
CA GLU A 111 6.27 -10.64 -32.71
C GLU A 111 6.07 -9.97 -34.07
N LEU A 112 5.57 -8.75 -34.11
CA LEU A 112 5.42 -7.99 -35.35
C LEU A 112 6.77 -7.76 -36.02
N ASP A 113 7.80 -7.35 -35.27
CA ASP A 113 9.15 -7.13 -35.77
C ASP A 113 9.73 -8.43 -36.35
N ARG A 114 9.50 -9.56 -35.67
CA ARG A 114 9.95 -10.87 -36.10
C ARG A 114 9.32 -11.29 -37.43
N THR A 115 8.03 -11.03 -37.59
CA THR A 115 7.32 -11.38 -38.82
C THR A 115 7.69 -10.47 -39.99
N GLN A 116 8.04 -9.21 -39.74
CA GLN A 116 8.45 -8.26 -40.79
C GLN A 116 9.90 -8.42 -41.22
N THR A 117 10.76 -9.00 -40.39
CA THR A 117 12.17 -9.19 -40.71
C THR A 117 12.46 -10.52 -41.44
N LYS A 118 11.49 -11.41 -41.51
CA LYS A 118 11.63 -12.62 -42.36
C LYS A 118 11.42 -12.28 -43.83
N PRO A 119 12.36 -12.63 -44.68
CA PRO A 119 12.20 -12.45 -46.14
C PRO A 119 11.08 -13.33 -46.69
#